data_86ec5a971ff14ef719f128b6e1bf1ec0
#
_entry.id   86ec5a971ff14ef719f128b6e1bf1ec0
#
_cell.length_a   1.000
_cell.length_b   1.000
_cell.length_c   1.000
_cell.angle_alpha   90.00
_cell.angle_beta   90.00
_cell.angle_gamma   90.00
#
_symmetry.space_group_name_H-M   'P 1'
#
loop_
_entity.id
_entity.type
_entity.pdbx_description
1 polymer ?
#
loop_
_entity_poly.entity_id
_entity_poly.type
_entity_poly.pdbx_seq_one_letter_code
_entity_poly.pdbx_strand_id
1 'polypeptide(L)'
;MNYADIKTCDVSNGLGVRVSLFVSGCTHKCKGCFNAEAWDFNYGKPYDADAENRIIDALSHDYIKGLSLLGGEPFEPQNQAVLVSLLRKVKRQFPDKDIWCYSGYNFENDILAGNLGDPEITKEMISYIDILVDGEFIEEQKDLHLRFRGSANQRIIDVQKSLEKGETVPWSESWFI
;
A
#
# COMPACT_ATOMS: atom_id res chain seq x y z
N MET A 1 0.40 -14.71 -6.10
CA MET A 1 0.74 -13.30 -6.38
C MET A 1 2.15 -13.21 -6.95
N ASN A 2 2.36 -12.33 -7.92
CA ASN A 2 3.70 -11.93 -8.34
C ASN A 2 4.04 -10.53 -7.78
N TYR A 3 5.31 -10.18 -7.80
CA TYR A 3 5.79 -8.85 -7.44
C TYR A 3 6.81 -8.33 -8.46
N ALA A 4 6.75 -7.03 -8.73
CA ALA A 4 7.66 -6.36 -9.66
C ALA A 4 9.03 -6.11 -9.00
N ASP A 5 9.05 -5.61 -7.75
CA ASP A 5 10.27 -5.29 -7.01
C ASP A 5 10.06 -5.30 -5.49
N ILE A 6 11.15 -5.46 -4.75
CA ILE A 6 11.26 -5.24 -3.31
C ILE A 6 12.44 -4.30 -3.07
N LYS A 7 12.16 -3.09 -2.59
CA LYS A 7 13.19 -2.14 -2.14
C LYS A 7 13.34 -2.23 -0.63
N THR A 8 14.49 -2.62 -0.17
CA THR A 8 14.77 -2.79 1.27
C THR A 8 15.16 -1.48 1.99
N CYS A 9 15.40 -0.42 1.20
CA CYS A 9 15.73 0.92 1.70
C CYS A 9 15.16 1.94 0.70
N ASP A 10 13.96 2.44 1.00
CA ASP A 10 13.21 3.37 0.15
C ASP A 10 12.79 4.60 0.96
N VAL A 11 12.93 5.79 0.38
CA VAL A 11 12.57 7.07 1.00
C VAL A 11 11.47 7.82 0.24
N SER A 12 10.97 7.23 -0.84
CA SER A 12 10.04 7.89 -1.76
C SER A 12 8.57 7.54 -1.51
N ASN A 13 8.30 6.41 -0.90
CA ASN A 13 6.96 5.84 -0.80
C ASN A 13 6.44 5.83 0.64
N GLY A 14 6.40 6.98 1.27
CA GLY A 14 5.94 7.20 2.64
C GLY A 14 7.00 7.88 3.52
N LEU A 15 6.63 8.18 4.75
CA LEU A 15 7.50 8.90 5.69
C LEU A 15 8.61 7.99 6.22
N GLY A 16 9.84 8.51 6.24
CA GLY A 16 11.03 7.80 6.75
C GLY A 16 11.63 6.81 5.76
N VAL A 17 12.58 6.00 6.22
CA VAL A 17 13.17 4.92 5.43
C VAL A 17 12.30 3.68 5.56
N ARG A 18 11.94 3.06 4.44
CA ARG A 18 10.92 2.01 4.40
C ARG A 18 11.37 0.80 3.58
N VAL A 19 10.75 -0.32 3.83
CA VAL A 19 10.72 -1.43 2.89
C VAL A 19 9.52 -1.22 1.98
N SER A 20 9.71 -1.29 0.65
CA SER A 20 8.62 -1.13 -0.32
C SER A 20 8.45 -2.40 -1.13
N LEU A 21 7.25 -2.97 -1.10
CA LEU A 21 6.84 -4.11 -1.91
C LEU A 21 5.97 -3.61 -3.08
N PHE A 22 6.49 -3.77 -4.29
CA PHE A 22 5.78 -3.46 -5.53
C PHE A 22 5.10 -4.72 -6.05
N VAL A 23 3.81 -4.88 -5.79
CA VAL A 23 3.03 -6.01 -6.29
C VAL A 23 2.78 -5.93 -7.79
N SER A 24 2.46 -7.06 -8.42
CA SER A 24 2.02 -7.13 -9.81
C SER A 24 0.52 -7.44 -9.90
N GLY A 25 -0.10 -6.97 -10.98
CA GLY A 25 -1.54 -7.04 -11.22
C GLY A 25 -2.25 -5.75 -10.85
N CYS A 26 -2.89 -5.13 -11.83
CA CYS A 26 -3.72 -3.94 -11.66
C CYS A 26 -4.75 -3.85 -12.78
N THR A 27 -6.02 -3.77 -12.42
CA THR A 27 -7.12 -3.65 -13.40
C THR A 27 -7.50 -2.22 -13.72
N HIS A 28 -7.02 -1.22 -12.96
CA HIS A 28 -7.30 0.20 -13.21
C HIS A 28 -6.76 0.71 -14.54
N LYS A 29 -5.52 0.34 -14.89
CA LYS A 29 -4.85 0.74 -16.15
C LYS A 29 -4.88 2.25 -16.38
N CYS A 30 -4.57 3.02 -15.35
CA CYS A 30 -4.60 4.49 -15.38
C CYS A 30 -3.71 5.03 -16.51
N LYS A 31 -4.26 5.97 -17.30
CA LYS A 31 -3.48 6.66 -18.34
C LYS A 31 -2.28 7.38 -17.71
N GLY A 32 -1.10 7.22 -18.30
CA GLY A 32 0.13 7.84 -17.80
C GLY A 32 0.71 7.20 -16.52
N CYS A 33 0.22 6.02 -16.12
CA CYS A 33 0.78 5.27 -15.02
C CYS A 33 2.28 5.03 -15.21
N PHE A 34 3.10 5.39 -14.22
CA PHE A 34 4.55 5.23 -14.29
C PHE A 34 5.00 3.77 -14.13
N ASN A 35 4.10 2.88 -13.72
CA ASN A 35 4.38 1.46 -13.48
C ASN A 35 3.46 0.55 -14.31
N ALA A 36 3.25 0.90 -15.58
CA ALA A 36 2.32 0.17 -16.47
C ALA A 36 2.70 -1.31 -16.69
N GLU A 37 3.97 -1.66 -16.56
CA GLU A 37 4.43 -3.05 -16.65
C GLU A 37 3.83 -3.93 -15.56
N ALA A 38 3.59 -3.36 -14.38
CA ALA A 38 2.99 -4.07 -13.25
C ALA A 38 1.46 -4.25 -13.37
N TRP A 39 0.82 -3.85 -14.46
CA TRP A 39 -0.59 -4.19 -14.71
C TRP A 39 -0.77 -5.69 -14.95
N ASP A 40 0.23 -6.35 -15.57
CA ASP A 40 0.21 -7.80 -15.78
C ASP A 40 0.42 -8.52 -14.45
N PHE A 41 -0.53 -9.40 -14.09
CA PHE A 41 -0.47 -10.22 -12.89
C PHE A 41 0.72 -11.21 -12.89
N ASN A 42 1.27 -11.51 -14.05
CA ASN A 42 2.42 -12.40 -14.19
C ASN A 42 3.76 -11.65 -14.27
N TYR A 43 3.74 -10.31 -14.24
CA TYR A 43 4.96 -9.51 -14.31
C TYR A 43 5.86 -9.75 -13.08
N GLY A 44 7.16 -9.70 -13.29
CA GLY A 44 8.17 -9.81 -12.24
C GLY A 44 8.41 -11.25 -11.78
N LYS A 45 8.39 -11.48 -10.47
CA LYS A 45 8.74 -12.76 -9.84
C LYS A 45 7.60 -13.29 -8.99
N PRO A 46 7.46 -14.62 -8.85
CA PRO A 46 6.56 -15.21 -7.87
C PRO A 46 6.92 -14.76 -6.44
N TYR A 47 5.90 -14.39 -5.67
CA TYR A 47 6.07 -14.09 -4.24
C TYR A 47 6.13 -15.40 -3.46
N ASP A 48 7.30 -15.72 -2.98
CA ASP A 48 7.62 -16.96 -2.26
C ASP A 48 8.20 -16.67 -0.86
N ALA A 49 8.63 -17.73 -0.19
CA ALA A 49 9.22 -17.61 1.15
C ALA A 49 10.51 -16.77 1.17
N ASP A 50 11.31 -16.79 0.10
CA ASP A 50 12.55 -16.01 0.04
C ASP A 50 12.24 -14.52 -0.11
N ALA A 51 11.23 -14.17 -0.93
CA ALA A 51 10.73 -12.80 -1.05
C ALA A 51 10.19 -12.29 0.29
N GLU A 52 9.39 -13.09 1.00
CA GLU A 52 8.87 -12.74 2.32
C GLU A 52 9.99 -12.57 3.36
N ASN A 53 10.94 -13.50 3.42
CA ASN A 53 12.07 -13.42 4.34
C ASN A 53 12.90 -12.14 4.07
N ARG A 54 13.14 -11.78 2.82
CA ARG A 54 13.83 -10.55 2.45
C ARG A 54 13.14 -9.30 3.01
N ILE A 55 11.80 -9.27 3.00
CA ILE A 55 11.02 -8.16 3.58
C ILE A 55 11.16 -8.16 5.10
N ILE A 56 10.98 -9.31 5.74
CA ILE A 56 11.04 -9.44 7.21
C ILE A 56 12.42 -9.10 7.74
N ASP A 57 13.48 -9.60 7.09
CA ASP A 57 14.87 -9.31 7.49
C ASP A 57 15.16 -7.79 7.37
N ALA A 58 14.74 -7.15 6.28
CA ALA A 58 14.91 -5.72 6.12
C ALA A 58 14.13 -4.91 7.16
N LEU A 59 12.90 -5.32 7.48
CA LEU A 59 12.08 -4.67 8.51
C LEU A 59 12.68 -4.80 9.92
N SER A 60 13.56 -5.76 10.18
CA SER A 60 14.19 -5.94 11.50
C SER A 60 15.16 -4.81 11.88
N HIS A 61 15.63 -4.02 10.92
CA HIS A 61 16.54 -2.92 11.19
C HIS A 61 15.83 -1.73 11.86
N ASP A 62 16.44 -1.17 12.91
CA ASP A 62 15.86 -0.08 13.70
C ASP A 62 15.60 1.20 12.89
N TYR A 63 16.44 1.50 11.88
CA TYR A 63 16.29 2.67 11.03
C TYR A 63 15.13 2.56 10.03
N ILE A 64 14.58 1.37 9.81
CA ILE A 64 13.42 1.17 8.95
C ILE A 64 12.15 1.56 9.70
N LYS A 65 11.42 2.54 9.16
CA LYS A 65 10.19 3.06 9.76
C LYS A 65 9.01 2.09 9.60
N GLY A 66 8.92 1.41 8.46
CA GLY A 66 7.81 0.50 8.19
C GLY A 66 7.80 -0.09 6.79
N LEU A 67 6.66 -0.64 6.42
CA LEU A 67 6.39 -1.27 5.13
C LEU A 67 5.50 -0.39 4.26
N SER A 68 5.80 -0.32 2.96
CA SER A 68 4.91 0.27 1.96
C SER A 68 4.48 -0.76 0.93
N LEU A 69 3.19 -0.85 0.67
CA LEU A 69 2.57 -1.69 -0.35
C LEU A 69 2.13 -0.81 -1.51
N LEU A 70 2.62 -1.12 -2.70
CA LEU A 70 2.30 -0.38 -3.92
C LEU A 70 2.65 -1.22 -5.17
N GLY A 71 2.79 -0.58 -6.31
CA GLY A 71 3.26 -1.23 -7.56
C GLY A 71 2.13 -1.35 -8.56
N GLY A 72 1.54 -2.54 -8.73
CA GLY A 72 0.23 -2.74 -9.36
C GLY A 72 -0.86 -2.25 -8.42
N GLU A 73 -1.76 -3.12 -8.01
CA GLU A 73 -2.83 -2.79 -7.07
C GLU A 73 -2.85 -3.79 -5.90
N PRO A 74 -2.49 -3.36 -4.68
CA PRO A 74 -2.51 -4.24 -3.52
C PRO A 74 -3.89 -4.80 -3.18
N PHE A 75 -4.97 -4.06 -3.44
CA PHE A 75 -6.33 -4.49 -3.19
C PHE A 75 -6.97 -5.32 -4.31
N GLU A 76 -6.21 -5.70 -5.35
CA GLU A 76 -6.73 -6.74 -6.26
C GLU A 76 -7.02 -8.03 -5.49
N PRO A 77 -8.18 -8.69 -5.71
CA PRO A 77 -8.56 -9.89 -4.96
C PRO A 77 -7.48 -10.97 -4.94
N GLN A 78 -6.73 -11.12 -6.03
CA GLN A 78 -5.64 -12.10 -6.14
C GLN A 78 -4.41 -11.76 -5.26
N ASN A 79 -4.22 -10.49 -4.90
CA ASN A 79 -3.11 -10.02 -4.09
C ASN A 79 -3.44 -10.03 -2.60
N GLN A 80 -4.69 -9.73 -2.23
CA GLN A 80 -5.11 -9.50 -0.85
C GLN A 80 -4.79 -10.67 0.08
N ALA A 81 -5.12 -11.90 -0.29
CA ALA A 81 -4.93 -13.08 0.58
C ALA A 81 -3.45 -13.30 0.95
N VAL A 82 -2.54 -13.07 0.01
CA VAL A 82 -1.10 -13.15 0.25
C VAL A 82 -0.62 -11.99 1.12
N LEU A 83 -1.07 -10.77 0.81
CA LEU A 83 -0.70 -9.58 1.56
C LEU A 83 -1.20 -9.61 3.00
N VAL A 84 -2.43 -10.08 3.25
CA VAL A 84 -2.95 -10.26 4.62
C VAL A 84 -2.04 -11.17 5.45
N SER A 85 -1.54 -12.27 4.87
CA SER A 85 -0.61 -13.16 5.55
C SER A 85 0.69 -12.45 5.93
N LEU A 86 1.27 -11.67 5.00
CA LEU A 86 2.46 -10.85 5.28
C LEU A 86 2.18 -9.80 6.36
N LEU A 87 1.08 -9.04 6.23
CA LEU A 87 0.74 -7.95 7.17
C LEU A 87 0.52 -8.46 8.60
N ARG A 88 -0.16 -9.59 8.75
CA ARG A 88 -0.35 -10.27 10.04
C ARG A 88 1.01 -10.63 10.67
N LYS A 89 1.95 -11.15 9.86
CA LYS A 89 3.31 -11.47 10.31
C LYS A 89 4.06 -10.21 10.72
N VAL A 90 4.02 -9.15 9.91
CA VAL A 90 4.69 -7.87 10.19
C VAL A 90 4.18 -7.25 11.48
N LYS A 91 2.86 -7.11 11.66
CA LYS A 91 2.29 -6.51 12.89
C LYS A 91 2.58 -7.34 14.13
N ARG A 92 2.67 -8.66 14.01
CA ARG A 92 3.05 -9.54 15.13
C ARG A 92 4.53 -9.40 15.53
N GLN A 93 5.44 -9.29 14.56
CA GLN A 93 6.87 -9.23 14.82
C GLN A 93 7.38 -7.81 15.08
N PHE A 94 6.75 -6.82 14.46
CA PHE A 94 7.16 -5.42 14.48
C PHE A 94 5.94 -4.51 14.73
N PRO A 95 5.33 -4.55 15.93
CA PRO A 95 4.10 -3.80 16.22
C PRO A 95 4.25 -2.28 16.09
N ASP A 96 5.46 -1.75 16.27
CA ASP A 96 5.75 -0.32 16.21
C ASP A 96 6.03 0.20 14.80
N LYS A 97 6.11 -0.70 13.80
CA LYS A 97 6.35 -0.29 12.40
C LYS A 97 5.03 -0.03 11.70
N ASP A 98 4.93 1.15 11.08
CA ASP A 98 3.73 1.53 10.36
C ASP A 98 3.65 0.91 8.95
N ILE A 99 2.43 0.77 8.44
CA ILE A 99 2.14 0.21 7.13
C ILE A 99 1.45 1.28 6.28
N TRP A 100 2.07 1.61 5.16
CA TRP A 100 1.50 2.44 4.11
C TRP A 100 1.01 1.56 2.97
N CYS A 101 -0.11 1.96 2.35
CA CYS A 101 -0.64 1.29 1.16
C CYS A 101 -1.08 2.34 0.14
N TYR A 102 -0.80 2.06 -1.12
CA TYR A 102 -1.22 2.86 -2.27
C TYR A 102 -2.23 2.06 -3.07
N SER A 103 -3.39 2.63 -3.31
CA SER A 103 -4.46 1.98 -4.04
C SER A 103 -5.16 2.94 -5.00
N GLY A 104 -5.54 2.45 -6.17
CA GLY A 104 -6.44 3.16 -7.07
C GLY A 104 -7.89 3.12 -6.60
N TYR A 105 -8.25 2.19 -5.72
CA TYR A 105 -9.59 2.08 -5.15
C TYR A 105 -9.87 3.18 -4.12
N ASN A 106 -11.14 3.58 -4.03
CA ASN A 106 -11.60 4.56 -3.04
C ASN A 106 -11.84 3.90 -1.68
N PHE A 107 -11.43 4.57 -0.61
CA PHE A 107 -11.51 4.04 0.75
C PHE A 107 -12.94 3.69 1.17
N GLU A 108 -13.89 4.61 0.99
CA GLU A 108 -15.29 4.43 1.43
C GLU A 108 -16.09 3.55 0.47
N ASN A 109 -16.00 3.84 -0.84
CA ASN A 109 -16.92 3.29 -1.83
C ASN A 109 -16.53 1.89 -2.32
N ASP A 110 -15.24 1.53 -2.22
CA ASP A 110 -14.72 0.27 -2.70
C ASP A 110 -14.23 -0.60 -1.54
N ILE A 111 -13.28 -0.10 -0.74
CA ILE A 111 -12.59 -0.87 0.29
C ILE A 111 -13.54 -1.15 1.47
N LEU A 112 -14.10 -0.11 2.09
CA LEU A 112 -15.02 -0.27 3.23
C LEU A 112 -16.37 -0.87 2.81
N ALA A 113 -16.79 -0.63 1.56
CA ALA A 113 -18.01 -1.23 1.02
C ALA A 113 -17.87 -2.74 0.78
N GLY A 114 -16.66 -3.31 0.82
CA GLY A 114 -16.42 -4.74 0.67
C GLY A 114 -16.65 -5.27 -0.76
N ASN A 115 -16.45 -4.41 -1.77
CA ASN A 115 -16.71 -4.76 -3.17
C ASN A 115 -15.52 -5.43 -3.88
N LEU A 116 -14.41 -5.69 -3.14
CA LEU A 116 -13.13 -6.12 -3.70
C LEU A 116 -12.81 -7.59 -3.36
N GLY A 117 -13.64 -8.50 -3.88
CA GLY A 117 -13.47 -9.93 -3.67
C GLY A 117 -14.09 -10.41 -2.35
N ASP A 118 -13.31 -11.05 -1.47
CA ASP A 118 -13.80 -11.50 -0.17
C ASP A 118 -13.83 -10.34 0.84
N PRO A 119 -15.01 -9.91 1.33
CA PRO A 119 -15.13 -8.78 2.25
C PRO A 119 -14.37 -8.96 3.58
N GLU A 120 -14.27 -10.19 4.09
CA GLU A 120 -13.58 -10.47 5.34
C GLU A 120 -12.05 -10.32 5.16
N ILE A 121 -11.51 -10.75 4.01
CA ILE A 121 -10.09 -10.55 3.67
C ILE A 121 -9.79 -9.07 3.50
N THR A 122 -10.65 -8.34 2.78
CA THR A 122 -10.49 -6.88 2.58
C THR A 122 -10.54 -6.15 3.92
N LYS A 123 -11.48 -6.48 4.79
CA LYS A 123 -11.63 -5.93 6.13
C LYS A 123 -10.40 -6.22 7.01
N GLU A 124 -9.89 -7.44 6.96
CA GLU A 124 -8.69 -7.79 7.70
C GLU A 124 -7.48 -7.00 7.15
N MET A 125 -7.31 -6.94 5.83
CA MET A 125 -6.21 -6.22 5.21
C MET A 125 -6.17 -4.74 5.62
N ILE A 126 -7.30 -4.04 5.51
CA ILE A 126 -7.37 -2.62 5.87
C ILE A 126 -7.11 -2.37 7.36
N SER A 127 -7.44 -3.32 8.24
CA SER A 127 -7.21 -3.20 9.68
C SER A 127 -5.73 -3.13 10.07
N TYR A 128 -4.83 -3.63 9.21
CA TYR A 128 -3.38 -3.57 9.42
C TYR A 128 -2.72 -2.32 8.85
N ILE A 129 -3.40 -1.60 7.95
CA ILE A 129 -2.86 -0.43 7.27
C ILE A 129 -3.01 0.79 8.17
N ASP A 130 -1.94 1.56 8.33
CA ASP A 130 -1.95 2.80 9.11
C ASP A 130 -2.26 3.99 8.22
N ILE A 131 -1.64 4.06 7.03
CA ILE A 131 -1.84 5.16 6.07
C ILE A 131 -2.19 4.59 4.70
N LEU A 132 -3.28 5.10 4.13
CA LEU A 132 -3.72 4.78 2.78
C LEU A 132 -3.60 6.00 1.87
N VAL A 133 -2.96 5.83 0.72
CA VAL A 133 -3.06 6.78 -0.39
C VAL A 133 -4.05 6.19 -1.38
N ASP A 134 -5.24 6.81 -1.48
CA ASP A 134 -6.36 6.28 -2.25
C ASP A 134 -6.69 7.10 -3.49
N GLY A 135 -7.35 6.46 -4.44
CA GLY A 135 -7.84 7.04 -5.68
C GLY A 135 -6.94 6.79 -6.89
N GLU A 136 -7.56 6.60 -8.04
CA GLU A 136 -6.87 6.39 -9.30
C GLU A 136 -5.95 7.56 -9.64
N PHE A 137 -4.80 7.24 -10.26
CA PHE A 137 -3.95 8.28 -10.83
C PHE A 137 -4.63 8.92 -12.04
N ILE A 138 -4.76 10.25 -12.01
CA ILE A 138 -5.31 11.06 -13.10
C ILE A 138 -4.19 11.90 -13.71
N GLU A 139 -3.80 11.60 -14.96
CA GLU A 139 -2.68 12.25 -15.64
C GLU A 139 -2.83 13.77 -15.73
N GLU A 140 -4.05 14.26 -15.96
CA GLU A 140 -4.38 15.67 -16.06
C GLU A 140 -4.23 16.43 -14.72
N GLN A 141 -4.19 15.69 -13.61
CA GLN A 141 -4.00 16.22 -12.24
C GLN A 141 -2.62 15.88 -11.66
N LYS A 142 -1.71 15.38 -12.51
CA LYS A 142 -0.34 15.06 -12.11
C LYS A 142 0.39 16.31 -11.62
N ASP A 143 1.00 16.22 -10.45
CA ASP A 143 1.83 17.28 -9.88
C ASP A 143 3.02 16.68 -9.13
N LEU A 144 4.23 17.01 -9.55
CA LEU A 144 5.48 16.50 -8.96
C LEU A 144 5.83 17.14 -7.61
N HIS A 145 5.12 18.18 -7.19
CA HIS A 145 5.30 18.82 -5.89
C HIS A 145 4.47 18.14 -4.79
N LEU A 146 3.54 17.27 -5.15
CA LEU A 146 2.74 16.52 -4.18
C LEU A 146 3.62 15.48 -3.46
N ARG A 147 3.58 15.50 -2.14
CA ARG A 147 4.28 14.49 -1.34
C ARG A 147 3.46 13.21 -1.29
N PHE A 148 4.12 12.08 -1.54
CA PHE A 148 3.57 10.72 -1.42
C PHE A 148 2.33 10.41 -2.26
N ARG A 149 2.01 11.20 -3.30
CA ARG A 149 0.92 10.93 -4.24
C ARG A 149 1.23 11.51 -5.62
N GLY A 150 0.67 10.92 -6.66
CA GLY A 150 1.02 11.26 -8.04
C GLY A 150 0.12 12.32 -8.68
N SER A 151 -1.14 12.45 -8.23
CA SER A 151 -2.13 13.39 -8.76
C SER A 151 -2.96 14.04 -7.66
N ALA A 152 -3.47 15.24 -7.92
CA ALA A 152 -4.10 16.08 -6.90
C ALA A 152 -5.40 15.50 -6.33
N ASN A 153 -6.11 14.65 -7.08
CA ASN A 153 -7.32 13.96 -6.63
C ASN A 153 -7.07 12.90 -5.57
N GLN A 154 -5.85 12.34 -5.51
CA GLN A 154 -5.53 11.31 -4.52
C GLN A 154 -5.50 11.89 -3.12
N ARG A 155 -5.94 11.09 -2.14
CA ARG A 155 -5.99 11.48 -0.72
C ARG A 155 -4.98 10.67 0.08
N ILE A 156 -4.49 11.23 1.17
CA ILE A 156 -3.70 10.52 2.16
C ILE A 156 -4.55 10.42 3.41
N ILE A 157 -4.88 9.22 3.84
CA ILE A 157 -5.87 8.92 4.87
C ILE A 157 -5.18 8.25 6.06
N ASP A 158 -5.45 8.73 7.26
CA ASP A 158 -5.14 8.04 8.52
C ASP A 158 -6.21 6.96 8.75
N VAL A 159 -5.87 5.72 8.40
CA VAL A 159 -6.83 4.61 8.37
C VAL A 159 -7.32 4.28 9.78
N GLN A 160 -6.42 4.17 10.75
CA GLN A 160 -6.80 3.75 12.10
C GLN A 160 -7.74 4.77 12.74
N LYS A 161 -7.45 6.07 12.62
CA LYS A 161 -8.36 7.10 13.10
C LYS A 161 -9.69 7.13 12.35
N SER A 162 -9.66 6.83 11.06
CA SER A 162 -10.89 6.76 10.24
C SER A 162 -11.80 5.63 10.70
N LEU A 163 -11.22 4.44 10.93
CA LEU A 163 -11.97 3.28 11.43
C LEU A 163 -12.54 3.52 12.84
N GLU A 164 -11.78 4.17 13.73
CA GLU A 164 -12.23 4.51 15.08
C GLU A 164 -13.40 5.51 15.08
N LYS A 165 -13.35 6.52 14.20
CA LYS A 165 -14.36 7.58 14.14
C LYS A 165 -15.56 7.25 13.26
N GLY A 166 -15.45 6.26 12.37
CA GLY A 166 -16.47 5.97 11.35
C GLY A 166 -16.59 7.04 10.26
N GLU A 167 -15.55 7.85 10.07
CA GLU A 167 -15.45 8.89 9.04
C GLU A 167 -14.03 8.99 8.53
N THR A 168 -13.85 9.42 7.28
CA THR A 168 -12.51 9.58 6.68
C THR A 168 -11.74 10.71 7.34
N VAL A 169 -10.61 10.39 7.95
CA VAL A 169 -9.70 11.33 8.59
C VAL A 169 -8.47 11.54 7.69
N PRO A 170 -8.26 12.75 7.16
CA PRO A 170 -7.04 13.05 6.42
C PRO A 170 -5.80 12.85 7.30
N TRP A 171 -4.76 12.23 6.75
CA TRP A 171 -3.47 12.18 7.40
C TRP A 171 -2.81 13.56 7.42
N SER A 172 -2.27 13.96 8.55
CA SER A 172 -1.50 15.20 8.70
C SER A 172 -0.14 14.89 9.32
N GLU A 173 0.92 15.44 8.75
CA GLU A 173 2.24 15.42 9.38
C GLU A 173 2.21 16.28 10.66
N SER A 174 1.80 15.72 11.78
CA SER A 174 1.83 16.44 13.08
C SER A 174 3.22 16.45 13.75
N TRP A 175 4.29 16.20 13.01
CA TRP A 175 5.64 16.02 13.56
C TRP A 175 6.62 17.17 13.28
N PHE A 176 6.13 18.30 12.75
CA PHE A 176 6.94 19.52 12.57
C PHE A 176 6.24 20.72 13.21
N ILE A 177 6.16 20.72 14.53
CA ILE A 177 6.06 21.92 15.35
C ILE A 177 7.16 21.88 16.40
#